data_75f416a290ce0b3402192f07a3ab9c40
#
_entry.id   75f416a290ce0b3402192f07a3ab9c40
#
_cell.length_a   1.000
_cell.length_b   1.000
_cell.length_c   1.000
_cell.angle_alpha   90.00
_cell.angle_beta   90.00
_cell.angle_gamma   90.00
#
_symmetry.space_group_name_H-M   'P 1'
#
loop_
_entity.id
_entity.type
_entity.pdbx_description
1 polymer ?
#
loop_
_entity_poly.entity_id
_entity_poly.type
_entity_poly.pdbx_seq_one_letter_code
_entity_poly.pdbx_strand_id
1 'polypeptide(L)'
;MKRFAMSLAALLLVPVLSNQADAAPKTRYDATTQTCRVLSDGPLEWESRPWGQGGKLFKEVCKSCHTRNNDKGAPFLWVESKNPDAWNRVFATRYPKCAKNGSWNGMTQEQLLVLNDYLYRFAANSQDPNDSC
;
A
#
# COMPACT_ATOMS: atom_id res chain seq x y z
N MET A 1 -71.29 4.40 12.85
CA MET A 1 -70.02 3.98 13.45
C MET A 1 -69.08 3.60 12.28
N LYS A 2 -68.20 4.52 11.87
CA LYS A 2 -67.25 4.31 10.75
C LYS A 2 -65.93 3.82 11.35
N ARG A 3 -65.49 2.62 11.07
CA ARG A 3 -64.18 2.04 11.48
C ARG A 3 -63.17 2.44 10.46
N PHE A 4 -62.21 3.32 10.84
CA PHE A 4 -61.00 3.62 10.07
C PHE A 4 -59.99 2.50 10.27
N ALA A 5 -59.68 1.77 9.22
CA ALA A 5 -58.57 0.84 9.18
C ALA A 5 -57.26 1.65 8.85
N MET A 6 -56.38 1.73 9.82
CA MET A 6 -55.04 2.28 9.63
C MET A 6 -54.12 1.18 9.07
N SER A 7 -53.78 1.29 7.80
CA SER A 7 -52.78 0.41 7.19
C SER A 7 -51.39 0.92 7.55
N LEU A 8 -50.65 0.17 8.37
CA LEU A 8 -49.25 0.41 8.71
C LEU A 8 -48.40 -0.12 7.56
N ALA A 9 -47.86 0.78 6.73
CA ALA A 9 -46.87 0.43 5.73
C ALA A 9 -45.51 0.30 6.43
N ALA A 10 -45.04 -0.94 6.64
CA ALA A 10 -43.70 -1.21 7.15
C ALA A 10 -42.66 -0.93 6.03
N LEU A 11 -41.92 0.16 6.14
CA LEU A 11 -40.79 0.50 5.26
C LEU A 11 -39.62 -0.42 5.63
N LEU A 12 -39.35 -1.45 4.83
CA LEU A 12 -38.18 -2.30 4.96
C LEU A 12 -36.95 -1.52 4.51
N LEU A 13 -36.18 -0.98 5.45
CA LEU A 13 -34.83 -0.45 5.24
C LEU A 13 -33.92 -1.63 4.97
N VAL A 14 -33.63 -1.90 3.70
CA VAL A 14 -32.57 -2.83 3.30
C VAL A 14 -31.22 -2.10 3.49
N PRO A 15 -30.33 -2.57 4.39
CA PRO A 15 -28.99 -2.01 4.48
C PRO A 15 -28.24 -2.31 3.18
N VAL A 16 -27.94 -1.29 2.40
CA VAL A 16 -27.01 -1.38 1.28
C VAL A 16 -25.64 -1.57 1.88
N LEU A 17 -25.16 -2.82 1.94
CA LEU A 17 -23.75 -3.13 2.19
C LEU A 17 -22.98 -2.63 0.98
N SER A 18 -22.48 -1.40 1.08
CA SER A 18 -21.48 -0.88 0.15
C SER A 18 -20.21 -1.72 0.31
N ASN A 19 -20.03 -2.72 -0.54
CA ASN A 19 -18.71 -3.31 -0.76
C ASN A 19 -17.83 -2.19 -1.29
N GLN A 20 -17.01 -1.61 -0.42
CA GLN A 20 -15.92 -0.76 -0.87
C GLN A 20 -14.97 -1.69 -1.62
N ALA A 21 -15.03 -1.65 -2.95
CA ALA A 21 -14.04 -2.29 -3.78
C ALA A 21 -12.69 -1.68 -3.40
N ASP A 22 -11.75 -2.53 -3.01
CA ASP A 22 -10.37 -2.14 -2.73
C ASP A 22 -9.77 -1.63 -4.05
N ALA A 23 -9.72 -0.30 -4.20
CA ALA A 23 -9.24 0.37 -5.41
C ALA A 23 -7.71 0.48 -5.43
N ALA A 24 -7.01 -0.39 -4.72
CA ALA A 24 -5.55 -0.45 -4.72
C ALA A 24 -5.01 -0.73 -6.13
N PRO A 25 -3.85 -0.16 -6.51
CA PRO A 25 -3.23 -0.39 -7.80
C PRO A 25 -3.07 -1.88 -8.11
N LYS A 26 -3.40 -2.26 -9.34
CA LYS A 26 -3.30 -3.64 -9.81
C LYS A 26 -1.94 -3.97 -10.40
N THR A 27 -1.26 -2.96 -10.93
CA THR A 27 0.05 -3.10 -11.55
C THR A 27 1.00 -2.00 -11.08
N ARG A 28 2.30 -2.25 -11.21
CA ARG A 28 3.37 -1.28 -10.97
C ARG A 28 4.49 -1.47 -11.98
N TYR A 29 4.84 -0.43 -12.70
CA TYR A 29 6.07 -0.43 -13.50
C TYR A 29 7.29 -0.24 -12.63
N ASP A 30 8.25 -1.14 -12.74
CA ASP A 30 9.54 -1.03 -12.06
C ASP A 30 10.63 -0.59 -13.04
N ALA A 31 11.18 0.61 -12.81
CA ALA A 31 12.18 1.21 -13.68
C ALA A 31 13.56 0.54 -13.58
N THR A 32 13.86 -0.19 -12.49
CA THR A 32 15.16 -0.85 -12.31
C THR A 32 15.25 -2.15 -13.09
N THR A 33 14.14 -2.88 -13.17
CA THR A 33 14.03 -4.14 -13.92
C THR A 33 13.35 -3.98 -15.27
N GLN A 34 12.77 -2.80 -15.53
CA GLN A 34 11.98 -2.50 -16.74
C GLN A 34 10.83 -3.48 -16.95
N THR A 35 10.17 -3.88 -15.87
CA THR A 35 9.08 -4.85 -15.89
C THR A 35 7.80 -4.27 -15.31
N CYS A 36 6.65 -4.75 -15.83
CA CYS A 36 5.35 -4.54 -15.21
C CYS A 36 5.12 -5.64 -14.16
N ARG A 37 4.94 -5.23 -12.91
CA ARG A 37 4.67 -6.13 -11.78
C ARG A 37 3.17 -6.18 -11.52
N VAL A 38 2.56 -7.34 -11.62
CA VAL A 38 1.12 -7.55 -11.40
C VAL A 38 0.89 -7.79 -9.91
N LEU A 39 0.26 -6.81 -9.23
CA LEU A 39 0.05 -6.82 -7.77
C LEU A 39 -1.31 -7.41 -7.37
N SER A 40 -2.21 -7.59 -8.33
CA SER A 40 -3.57 -8.08 -8.10
C SER A 40 -3.73 -9.58 -8.29
N ASP A 41 -2.68 -10.29 -8.69
CA ASP A 41 -2.72 -11.72 -8.99
C ASP A 41 -1.38 -12.41 -8.66
N GLY A 42 -1.45 -13.74 -8.56
CA GLY A 42 -0.29 -14.58 -8.28
C GLY A 42 0.35 -14.32 -6.92
N PRO A 43 1.62 -14.68 -6.74
CA PRO A 43 2.31 -14.52 -5.46
C PRO A 43 2.39 -13.08 -4.96
N LEU A 44 2.50 -12.09 -5.88
CA LEU A 44 2.61 -10.68 -5.52
C LEU A 44 1.32 -10.11 -4.92
N GLU A 45 0.16 -10.70 -5.22
CA GLU A 45 -1.09 -10.30 -4.58
C GLU A 45 -0.99 -10.44 -3.05
N TRP A 46 -0.39 -11.51 -2.58
CA TRP A 46 -0.16 -11.74 -1.15
C TRP A 46 1.06 -10.99 -0.62
N GLU A 47 2.20 -11.11 -1.32
CA GLU A 47 3.49 -10.58 -0.85
C GLU A 47 3.54 -9.05 -0.78
N SER A 48 2.75 -8.34 -1.59
CA SER A 48 2.63 -6.89 -1.55
C SER A 48 1.63 -6.38 -0.50
N ARG A 49 1.11 -7.22 0.38
CA ARG A 49 0.17 -6.84 1.45
C ARG A 49 0.88 -6.54 2.78
N PRO A 50 0.19 -5.89 3.76
CA PRO A 50 0.77 -5.61 5.08
C PRO A 50 1.25 -6.84 5.85
N TRP A 51 0.67 -8.00 5.58
CA TRP A 51 1.03 -9.30 6.17
C TRP A 51 1.98 -10.14 5.31
N GLY A 52 2.19 -9.75 4.06
CA GLY A 52 3.15 -10.36 3.15
C GLY A 52 4.59 -9.90 3.42
N GLN A 53 5.52 -10.34 2.57
CA GLN A 53 6.94 -10.03 2.73
C GLN A 53 7.21 -8.51 2.66
N GLY A 54 6.52 -7.77 1.78
CA GLY A 54 6.69 -6.32 1.67
C GLY A 54 6.36 -5.58 2.96
N GLY A 55 5.24 -5.92 3.60
CA GLY A 55 4.86 -5.34 4.89
C GLY A 55 5.79 -5.72 6.04
N LYS A 56 6.29 -6.97 6.06
CA LYS A 56 7.29 -7.43 7.04
C LYS A 56 8.60 -6.66 6.88
N LEU A 57 9.13 -6.56 5.67
CA LEU A 57 10.35 -5.81 5.37
C LEU A 57 10.23 -4.33 5.76
N PHE A 58 9.08 -3.71 5.51
CA PHE A 58 8.85 -2.34 5.96
C PHE A 58 8.99 -2.22 7.48
N LYS A 59 8.41 -3.13 8.25
CA LYS A 59 8.49 -3.14 9.72
C LYS A 59 9.92 -3.44 10.21
N GLU A 60 10.58 -4.40 9.64
CA GLU A 60 11.88 -4.88 10.10
C GLU A 60 13.03 -3.95 9.68
N VAL A 61 12.99 -3.43 8.45
CA VAL A 61 14.07 -2.60 7.90
C VAL A 61 13.79 -1.12 8.09
N CYS A 62 12.67 -0.61 7.57
CA CYS A 62 12.39 0.82 7.62
C CYS A 62 12.04 1.30 9.03
N LYS A 63 11.14 0.58 9.70
CA LYS A 63 10.68 0.97 11.05
C LYS A 63 11.71 0.69 12.14
N SER A 64 12.83 0.02 11.87
CA SER A 64 13.95 -0.08 12.82
C SER A 64 14.57 1.30 13.16
N CYS A 65 14.45 2.27 12.23
CA CYS A 65 14.95 3.63 12.40
C CYS A 65 13.84 4.69 12.32
N HIS A 66 12.82 4.48 11.49
CA HIS A 66 11.81 5.48 11.16
C HIS A 66 10.57 5.44 12.08
N THR A 67 10.78 5.35 13.39
CA THR A 67 9.73 5.47 14.42
C THR A 67 9.59 6.92 14.88
N ARG A 68 8.49 7.24 15.61
CA ARG A 68 8.22 8.61 16.08
C ARG A 68 9.29 9.13 17.04
N ASN A 69 9.76 8.29 17.94
CA ASN A 69 10.68 8.65 19.01
C ASN A 69 12.02 7.91 18.84
N ASN A 70 12.54 7.85 17.61
CA ASN A 70 13.81 7.20 17.37
C ASN A 70 14.99 8.09 17.83
N ASP A 71 16.06 7.45 18.24
CA ASP A 71 17.32 8.05 18.65
C ASP A 71 18.32 8.26 17.49
N LYS A 72 17.93 7.94 16.26
CA LYS A 72 18.79 7.91 15.08
C LYS A 72 18.65 9.16 14.21
N GLY A 73 17.81 10.10 14.61
CA GLY A 73 17.54 11.32 13.84
C GLY A 73 16.83 11.04 12.49
N ALA A 74 16.25 9.86 12.33
CA ALA A 74 15.50 9.50 11.13
C ALA A 74 14.08 10.10 11.19
N PRO A 75 13.57 10.70 10.10
CA PRO A 75 12.21 11.19 10.09
C PRO A 75 11.22 10.03 10.28
N PHE A 76 10.09 10.30 10.97
CA PHE A 76 9.01 9.34 11.05
C PHE A 76 8.53 8.97 9.65
N LEU A 77 8.42 7.68 9.37
CA LEU A 77 7.99 7.16 8.07
C LEU A 77 6.79 6.23 8.24
N TRP A 78 5.78 6.47 7.42
CA TRP A 78 4.61 5.65 7.27
C TRP A 78 4.43 5.28 5.80
N VAL A 79 3.65 4.27 5.49
CA VAL A 79 3.41 3.86 4.10
C VAL A 79 2.82 5.00 3.26
N GLU A 80 1.93 5.79 3.85
CA GLU A 80 1.31 6.97 3.23
C GLU A 80 2.15 8.26 3.32
N SER A 81 3.43 8.15 3.74
CA SER A 81 4.34 9.32 3.76
C SER A 81 4.70 9.81 2.35
N LYS A 82 4.40 9.02 1.35
CA LYS A 82 4.64 9.32 -0.07
C LYS A 82 3.50 8.78 -0.92
N ASN A 83 3.32 9.38 -2.11
CA ASN A 83 2.46 8.83 -3.15
C ASN A 83 3.18 7.69 -3.91
N PRO A 84 2.49 6.94 -4.77
CA PRO A 84 3.05 5.80 -5.50
C PRO A 84 4.30 6.15 -6.31
N ASP A 85 4.27 7.23 -7.09
CA ASP A 85 5.40 7.67 -7.92
C ASP A 85 6.63 8.07 -7.09
N ALA A 86 6.39 8.71 -5.94
CA ALA A 86 7.48 9.08 -5.04
C ALA A 86 8.13 7.84 -4.41
N TRP A 87 7.37 6.77 -4.09
CA TRP A 87 7.94 5.51 -3.66
C TRP A 87 8.74 4.84 -4.78
N ASN A 88 8.21 4.75 -6.00
CA ASN A 88 8.95 4.23 -7.15
C ASN A 88 10.29 4.95 -7.34
N ARG A 89 10.29 6.28 -7.25
CA ARG A 89 11.51 7.08 -7.36
C ARG A 89 12.52 6.77 -6.25
N VAL A 90 12.07 6.54 -5.01
CA VAL A 90 12.95 6.14 -3.90
C VAL A 90 13.78 4.90 -4.26
N PHE A 91 13.13 3.87 -4.78
CA PHE A 91 13.79 2.60 -5.12
C PHE A 91 14.58 2.67 -6.42
N ALA A 92 14.07 3.37 -7.43
CA ALA A 92 14.73 3.51 -8.72
C ALA A 92 16.04 4.29 -8.63
N THR A 93 16.06 5.40 -7.88
CA THR A 93 17.21 6.31 -7.82
C THR A 93 18.05 6.17 -6.56
N ARG A 94 17.54 5.49 -5.53
CA ARG A 94 18.19 5.27 -4.23
C ARG A 94 18.73 6.56 -3.61
N TYR A 95 17.99 7.67 -3.74
CA TYR A 95 18.43 8.99 -3.25
C TYR A 95 18.45 9.14 -1.72
N PRO A 96 17.62 8.43 -0.91
CA PRO A 96 17.63 8.58 0.53
C PRO A 96 18.96 8.14 1.15
N LYS A 97 19.32 8.76 2.28
CA LYS A 97 20.54 8.42 3.02
C LYS A 97 20.60 6.94 3.40
N CYS A 98 19.48 6.36 3.85
CA CYS A 98 19.41 4.94 4.24
C CYS A 98 19.68 3.99 3.07
N ALA A 99 19.37 4.36 1.84
CA ALA A 99 19.72 3.57 0.66
C ALA A 99 21.21 3.64 0.29
N LYS A 100 21.94 4.64 0.83
CA LYS A 100 23.35 4.91 0.51
C LYS A 100 24.32 4.54 1.62
N ASN A 101 23.84 4.47 2.88
CA ASN A 101 24.67 4.23 4.06
C ASN A 101 24.81 2.75 4.44
N GLY A 102 24.34 1.84 3.59
CA GLY A 102 24.40 0.40 3.85
C GLY A 102 23.19 -0.20 4.56
N SER A 103 22.20 0.60 5.01
CA SER A 103 21.02 0.08 5.70
C SER A 103 20.19 -0.89 4.84
N TRP A 104 20.35 -0.86 3.52
CA TRP A 104 19.66 -1.73 2.57
C TRP A 104 20.48 -2.95 2.12
N ASN A 105 21.76 -3.04 2.52
CA ASN A 105 22.67 -4.09 2.02
C ASN A 105 22.26 -5.51 2.41
N GLY A 106 21.45 -5.68 3.46
CA GLY A 106 20.92 -6.98 3.87
C GLY A 106 19.71 -7.46 3.05
N MET A 107 19.18 -6.64 2.14
CA MET A 107 18.05 -6.99 1.29
C MET A 107 18.51 -7.45 -0.09
N THR A 108 17.90 -8.53 -0.57
CA THR A 108 18.05 -8.97 -1.97
C THR A 108 17.32 -8.02 -2.92
N GLN A 109 17.63 -8.10 -4.22
CA GLN A 109 16.91 -7.34 -5.23
C GLN A 109 15.39 -7.64 -5.21
N GLU A 110 15.00 -8.91 -5.08
CA GLU A 110 13.58 -9.27 -5.01
C GLU A 110 12.91 -8.73 -3.76
N GLN A 111 13.59 -8.73 -2.62
CA GLN A 111 13.07 -8.12 -1.40
C GLN A 111 12.85 -6.60 -1.55
N LEU A 112 13.75 -5.91 -2.24
CA LEU A 112 13.57 -4.48 -2.56
C LEU A 112 12.38 -4.25 -3.50
N LEU A 113 12.18 -5.12 -4.47
CA LEU A 113 11.03 -5.06 -5.38
C LEU A 113 9.71 -5.27 -4.64
N VAL A 114 9.61 -6.31 -3.81
CA VAL A 114 8.40 -6.62 -3.03
C VAL A 114 8.12 -5.55 -1.98
N LEU A 115 9.14 -4.99 -1.35
CA LEU A 115 8.99 -3.85 -0.43
C LEU A 115 8.42 -2.63 -1.16
N ASN A 116 8.92 -2.32 -2.37
CA ASN A 116 8.36 -1.23 -3.18
C ASN A 116 6.94 -1.54 -3.64
N ASP A 117 6.62 -2.79 -4.00
CA ASP A 117 5.26 -3.21 -4.35
C ASP A 117 4.27 -2.91 -3.22
N TYR A 118 4.63 -3.25 -1.99
CA TYR A 118 3.84 -2.95 -0.80
C TYR A 118 3.65 -1.44 -0.59
N LEU A 119 4.75 -0.68 -0.63
CA LEU A 119 4.72 0.76 -0.40
C LEU A 119 3.94 1.49 -1.50
N TYR A 120 4.08 1.07 -2.76
CA TYR A 120 3.33 1.59 -3.90
C TYR A 120 1.82 1.35 -3.74
N ARG A 121 1.46 0.12 -3.38
CA ARG A 121 0.06 -0.33 -3.28
C ARG A 121 -0.72 0.39 -2.18
N PHE A 122 -0.07 0.73 -1.07
CA PHE A 122 -0.68 1.35 0.10
C PHE A 122 -0.21 2.80 0.35
N ALA A 123 0.40 3.43 -0.64
CA ALA A 123 0.83 4.82 -0.62
C ALA A 123 -0.34 5.81 -0.44
N ALA A 124 -0.01 7.04 -0.07
CA ALA A 124 -1.00 8.13 -0.11
C ALA A 124 -1.54 8.28 -1.55
N ASN A 125 -2.86 8.40 -1.69
CA ASN A 125 -3.53 8.53 -2.98
C ASN A 125 -3.28 7.35 -3.95
N SER A 126 -3.05 6.16 -3.42
CA SER A 126 -2.83 4.94 -4.21
C SER A 126 -4.07 4.45 -4.96
N GLN A 127 -5.23 5.06 -4.73
CA GLN A 127 -6.51 4.71 -5.36
C GLN A 127 -6.68 5.31 -6.76
N ASP A 128 -5.61 5.74 -7.40
CA ASP A 128 -5.67 6.18 -8.79
C ASP A 128 -5.96 4.97 -9.69
N PRO A 129 -7.03 5.02 -10.51
CA PRO A 129 -7.35 3.93 -11.46
C PRO A 129 -6.33 3.78 -12.59
N ASN A 130 -5.44 4.75 -12.76
CA ASN A 130 -4.36 4.70 -13.74
C ASN A 130 -3.17 3.92 -13.16
N ASP A 131 -3.17 2.62 -13.36
CA ASP A 131 -2.00 1.79 -13.08
C ASP A 131 -0.80 2.24 -13.92
N SER A 132 0.40 2.09 -13.39
CA SER A 132 1.62 2.58 -14.04
C SER A 132 2.05 1.73 -15.26
N CYS A 133 1.38 0.66 -15.52
CA CYS A 133 1.52 -0.19 -16.68
C CYS A 133 0.28 -1.05 -16.94
#